data_9e29a3e4b4a26867b7cca57bd92a3884
#
_entry.id   9e29a3e4b4a26867b7cca57bd92a3884
#
_cell.length_a   1.000
_cell.length_b   1.000
_cell.length_c   1.000
_cell.angle_alpha   90.00
_cell.angle_beta   90.00
_cell.angle_gamma   90.00
#
_symmetry.space_group_name_H-M   'P 1'
#
loop_
_entity.id
_entity.type
_entity.pdbx_description
1 polymer ?
#
loop_
_entity_poly.entity_id
_entity_poly.type
_entity_poly.pdbx_seq_one_letter_code
_entity_poly.pdbx_strand_id
1 'polypeptide(L)'
;MSSRTEEQLRRAGLEVCGRCDGMSRRGPQLLRSAALLEDFTVAEADTLGGAMLLLRARPGQVLITEGDVGEWMMLLLSGTVDVTKRGPRGEVSRLAVIRQGAAIGEMSMLDGELRYASCVALDEVEAGVLTRHAIAQLIQEHPAVGAKLLVKLTQLMAQRLRNTSNQLVKALAGAPPG
;
A
#
# COMPACT_ATOMS: atom_id res chain seq x y z
N MET A 1 7.37 16.80 -7.47
CA MET A 1 7.57 15.48 -6.85
C MET A 1 8.30 15.64 -5.55
N SER A 2 7.82 15.03 -4.49
CA SER A 2 8.35 15.31 -3.15
C SER A 2 9.72 14.66 -2.99
N SER A 3 10.79 15.45 -3.10
CA SER A 3 12.15 15.06 -2.75
C SER A 3 12.24 14.50 -1.32
N ARG A 4 11.34 14.96 -0.45
CA ARG A 4 11.23 14.53 0.95
C ARG A 4 10.85 13.05 1.10
N THR A 5 9.86 12.57 0.34
CA THR A 5 9.46 11.15 0.40
C THR A 5 10.58 10.26 -0.15
N GLU A 6 11.17 10.63 -1.26
CA GLU A 6 12.29 9.89 -1.85
C GLU A 6 13.48 9.82 -0.89
N GLU A 7 13.82 10.93 -0.24
CA GLU A 7 14.87 10.98 0.76
C GLU A 7 14.54 10.11 2.00
N GLN A 8 13.29 10.13 2.45
CA GLN A 8 12.82 9.28 3.55
C GLN A 8 12.96 7.79 3.21
N LEU A 9 12.55 7.37 2.01
CA LEU A 9 12.67 5.99 1.55
C LEU A 9 14.15 5.56 1.45
N ARG A 10 15.02 6.41 0.91
CA ARG A 10 16.46 6.15 0.81
C ARG A 10 17.12 6.05 2.20
N ARG A 11 16.73 6.90 3.16
CA ARG A 11 17.20 6.84 4.57
C ARG A 11 16.78 5.54 5.26
N ALA A 12 15.62 4.97 4.89
CA ALA A 12 15.18 3.66 5.35
C ALA A 12 15.94 2.49 4.65
N GLY A 13 16.92 2.78 3.82
CA GLY A 13 17.72 1.79 3.10
C GLY A 13 17.02 1.19 1.88
N LEU A 14 15.91 1.76 1.43
CA LEU A 14 15.13 1.29 0.29
C LEU A 14 15.69 1.85 -1.02
N GLU A 15 15.72 1.03 -2.07
CA GLU A 15 16.21 1.41 -3.38
C GLU A 15 15.09 2.05 -4.19
N VAL A 16 15.22 3.36 -4.50
CA VAL A 16 14.32 4.08 -5.39
C VAL A 16 14.87 4.05 -6.81
N CYS A 17 14.15 3.37 -7.72
CA CYS A 17 14.60 3.04 -9.09
C CYS A 17 14.05 3.98 -10.18
N GLY A 18 13.41 5.11 -9.82
CA GLY A 18 12.77 6.02 -10.76
C GLY A 18 11.25 5.95 -10.74
N ARG A 19 10.60 6.02 -11.90
CA ARG A 19 9.14 5.94 -12.06
C ARG A 19 8.66 4.53 -12.41
N CYS A 20 7.41 4.23 -12.09
CA CYS A 20 6.74 2.98 -12.50
C CYS A 20 6.20 3.08 -13.95
N ASP A 21 7.00 3.57 -14.88
CA ASP A 21 6.57 3.73 -16.27
C ASP A 21 6.19 2.38 -16.89
N GLY A 22 5.13 2.38 -17.70
CA GLY A 22 4.65 1.17 -18.37
C GLY A 22 4.15 0.09 -17.40
N MET A 23 3.35 0.48 -16.41
CA MET A 23 2.75 -0.44 -15.44
C MET A 23 2.03 -1.60 -16.11
N SER A 24 1.37 -1.35 -17.25
CA SER A 24 0.69 -2.36 -18.07
C SER A 24 1.62 -3.47 -18.59
N ARG A 25 2.90 -3.16 -18.81
CA ARG A 25 3.93 -4.10 -19.30
C ARG A 25 4.45 -5.04 -18.21
N ARG A 26 4.12 -4.78 -16.93
CA ARG A 26 4.51 -5.63 -15.80
C ARG A 26 3.71 -6.93 -15.71
N GLY A 27 2.86 -7.17 -16.69
CA GLY A 27 2.13 -8.40 -16.90
C GLY A 27 0.62 -8.25 -16.64
N PRO A 28 -0.20 -8.98 -17.40
CA PRO A 28 -1.65 -8.94 -17.26
C PRO A 28 -2.15 -9.42 -15.90
N GLN A 29 -1.32 -10.17 -15.15
CA GLN A 29 -1.65 -10.64 -13.82
C GLN A 29 -1.73 -9.50 -12.82
N LEU A 30 -0.85 -8.50 -12.88
CA LEU A 30 -0.89 -7.36 -11.96
C LEU A 30 -2.21 -6.59 -12.09
N LEU A 31 -2.64 -6.28 -13.32
CA LEU A 31 -3.89 -5.57 -13.57
C LEU A 31 -5.13 -6.36 -13.11
N ARG A 32 -5.06 -7.69 -13.12
CA ARG A 32 -6.16 -8.56 -12.69
C ARG A 32 -6.14 -8.85 -11.18
N SER A 33 -4.98 -8.92 -10.57
CA SER A 33 -4.83 -9.29 -9.15
C SER A 33 -4.89 -8.09 -8.20
N ALA A 34 -4.60 -6.89 -8.71
CA ALA A 34 -4.61 -5.68 -7.92
C ALA A 34 -6.04 -5.09 -7.84
N ALA A 35 -6.69 -5.24 -6.69
CA ALA A 35 -8.01 -4.65 -6.47
C ALA A 35 -8.04 -3.13 -6.71
N LEU A 36 -6.90 -2.45 -6.50
CA LEU A 36 -6.74 -1.04 -6.79
C LEU A 36 -6.83 -0.73 -8.30
N LEU A 37 -6.40 -1.66 -9.15
CA LEU A 37 -6.33 -1.49 -10.60
C LEU A 37 -7.51 -2.15 -11.34
N GLU A 38 -8.38 -2.85 -10.61
CA GLU A 38 -9.61 -3.37 -11.16
C GLU A 38 -10.40 -2.23 -11.82
N ASP A 39 -10.94 -2.44 -13.00
CA ASP A 39 -11.62 -1.43 -13.84
C ASP A 39 -10.71 -0.34 -14.45
N PHE A 40 -9.39 -0.35 -14.21
CA PHE A 40 -8.49 0.52 -14.94
C PHE A 40 -8.22 -0.02 -16.33
N THR A 41 -8.33 0.85 -17.33
CA THR A 41 -7.82 0.54 -18.67
C THR A 41 -6.28 0.53 -18.63
N VAL A 42 -5.67 -0.07 -19.66
CA VAL A 42 -4.21 -0.07 -19.83
C VAL A 42 -3.63 1.35 -19.76
N ALA A 43 -4.24 2.30 -20.45
CA ALA A 43 -3.77 3.69 -20.48
C ALA A 43 -3.92 4.38 -19.12
N GLU A 44 -5.00 4.13 -18.39
CA GLU A 44 -5.21 4.67 -17.05
C GLU A 44 -4.21 4.08 -16.04
N ALA A 45 -3.92 2.78 -16.12
CA ALA A 45 -2.92 2.12 -15.30
C ALA A 45 -1.51 2.67 -15.57
N ASP A 46 -1.16 2.93 -16.83
CA ASP A 46 0.12 3.55 -17.20
C ASP A 46 0.21 5.00 -16.72
N THR A 47 -0.87 5.76 -16.81
CA THR A 47 -0.96 7.12 -16.24
C THR A 47 -0.73 7.11 -14.73
N LEU A 48 -1.38 6.20 -14.01
CA LEU A 48 -1.18 6.02 -12.57
C LEU A 48 0.27 5.60 -12.26
N GLY A 49 0.82 4.66 -13.03
CA GLY A 49 2.21 4.23 -12.89
C GLY A 49 3.22 5.36 -13.05
N GLY A 50 3.00 6.24 -14.02
CA GLY A 50 3.82 7.44 -14.21
C GLY A 50 3.79 8.42 -13.02
N ALA A 51 2.75 8.39 -12.19
CA ALA A 51 2.67 9.15 -10.95
C ALA A 51 3.38 8.46 -9.75
N MET A 52 3.74 7.18 -9.87
CA MET A 52 4.38 6.38 -8.81
C MET A 52 5.90 6.36 -8.93
N LEU A 53 6.59 6.29 -7.79
CA LEU A 53 8.00 5.91 -7.72
C LEU A 53 8.13 4.40 -7.66
N LEU A 54 9.06 3.83 -8.43
CA LEU A 54 9.42 2.43 -8.33
C LEU A 54 10.42 2.24 -7.18
N LEU A 55 10.08 1.33 -6.28
CA LEU A 55 10.89 0.96 -5.12
C LEU A 55 11.22 -0.53 -5.19
N ARG A 56 12.44 -0.88 -4.79
CA ARG A 56 12.88 -2.24 -4.54
C ARG A 56 13.31 -2.42 -3.09
N ALA A 57 12.98 -3.58 -2.54
CA ALA A 57 13.41 -3.98 -1.21
C ALA A 57 13.86 -5.44 -1.21
N ARG A 58 14.89 -5.71 -0.41
CA ARG A 58 15.43 -7.07 -0.18
C ARG A 58 14.71 -7.76 0.98
N PRO A 59 14.76 -9.09 1.07
CA PRO A 59 14.24 -9.81 2.22
C PRO A 59 14.73 -9.21 3.55
N GLY A 60 13.82 -9.06 4.51
CA GLY A 60 14.10 -8.50 5.83
C GLY A 60 14.11 -6.96 5.91
N GLN A 61 14.04 -6.23 4.79
CA GLN A 61 13.96 -4.78 4.84
C GLN A 61 12.58 -4.30 5.30
N VAL A 62 12.58 -3.27 6.14
CA VAL A 62 11.37 -2.63 6.65
C VAL A 62 10.90 -1.60 5.60
N LEU A 63 9.69 -1.82 5.09
CA LEU A 63 9.04 -0.90 4.13
C LEU A 63 8.30 0.22 4.86
N ILE A 64 7.62 -0.13 5.94
CA ILE A 64 6.84 0.78 6.77
C ILE A 64 7.10 0.42 8.23
N THR A 65 7.33 1.43 9.08
CA THR A 65 7.47 1.27 10.53
C THR A 65 6.22 1.78 11.23
N GLU A 66 5.65 0.97 12.11
CA GLU A 66 4.54 1.37 12.98
C GLU A 66 4.90 2.61 13.79
N GLY A 67 3.97 3.56 13.87
CA GLY A 67 4.14 4.82 14.61
C GLY A 67 4.86 5.93 13.83
N ASP A 68 5.41 5.66 12.66
CA ASP A 68 6.00 6.69 11.82
C ASP A 68 4.93 7.57 11.14
N VAL A 69 5.31 8.78 10.77
CA VAL A 69 4.52 9.65 9.90
C VAL A 69 4.72 9.22 8.44
N GLY A 70 3.63 9.11 7.68
CA GLY A 70 3.73 8.72 6.28
C GLY A 70 2.61 9.26 5.40
N GLU A 71 2.98 10.10 4.43
CA GLU A 71 2.06 10.72 3.47
C GLU A 71 2.08 9.98 2.10
N TRP A 72 2.33 8.68 2.12
CA TRP A 72 2.41 7.85 0.93
C TRP A 72 1.89 6.43 1.20
N MET A 73 1.51 5.77 0.12
CA MET A 73 1.14 4.36 0.10
C MET A 73 2.01 3.60 -0.89
N MET A 74 2.00 2.28 -0.81
CA MET A 74 2.63 1.39 -1.79
C MET A 74 1.59 0.45 -2.40
N LEU A 75 1.72 0.20 -3.70
CA LEU A 75 1.11 -0.91 -4.42
C LEU A 75 2.20 -1.97 -4.65
N LEU A 76 2.01 -3.17 -4.15
CA LEU A 76 2.93 -4.28 -4.36
C LEU A 76 2.86 -4.75 -5.82
N LEU A 77 3.96 -4.60 -6.55
CA LEU A 77 4.09 -5.01 -7.94
C LEU A 77 4.61 -6.45 -8.06
N SER A 78 5.43 -6.88 -7.09
CA SER A 78 5.88 -8.27 -6.91
C SER A 78 6.33 -8.49 -5.48
N GLY A 79 6.46 -9.75 -5.08
CA GLY A 79 6.96 -10.15 -3.78
C GLY A 79 5.88 -10.27 -2.70
N THR A 80 6.37 -10.54 -1.48
CA THR A 80 5.55 -10.87 -0.30
C THR A 80 5.98 -10.01 0.89
N VAL A 81 5.02 -9.49 1.63
CA VAL A 81 5.25 -8.59 2.77
C VAL A 81 4.51 -9.10 4.00
N ASP A 82 5.21 -9.14 5.13
CA ASP A 82 4.66 -9.44 6.44
C ASP A 82 4.15 -8.14 7.08
N VAL A 83 2.89 -8.13 7.51
CA VAL A 83 2.26 -7.00 8.21
C VAL A 83 2.12 -7.36 9.67
N THR A 84 2.79 -6.60 10.54
CA THR A 84 2.84 -6.87 11.98
C THR A 84 2.40 -5.66 12.78
N LYS A 85 1.83 -5.91 13.94
CA LYS A 85 1.39 -4.90 14.91
C LYS A 85 1.99 -5.20 16.27
N ARG A 86 2.47 -4.16 16.95
CA ARG A 86 2.92 -4.26 18.34
C ARG A 86 1.73 -4.10 19.28
N GLY A 87 1.54 -5.06 20.16
CA GLY A 87 0.51 -5.02 21.18
C GLY A 87 0.94 -4.17 22.39
N PRO A 88 0.00 -3.95 23.34
CA PRO A 88 0.21 -3.07 24.49
C PRO A 88 1.37 -3.48 25.43
N ARG A 89 1.72 -4.76 25.42
CA ARG A 89 2.82 -5.32 26.26
C ARG A 89 4.12 -5.46 25.47
N GLY A 90 4.17 -4.95 24.22
CA GLY A 90 5.33 -5.03 23.34
C GLY A 90 5.43 -6.31 22.51
N GLU A 91 4.47 -7.25 22.65
CA GLU A 91 4.37 -8.43 21.80
C GLU A 91 4.11 -8.03 20.34
N VAL A 92 4.73 -8.74 19.42
CA VAL A 92 4.52 -8.53 17.99
C VAL A 92 3.57 -9.59 17.44
N SER A 93 2.43 -9.15 16.92
CA SER A 93 1.42 -10.02 16.31
C SER A 93 1.40 -9.82 14.80
N ARG A 94 1.40 -10.92 14.05
CA ARG A 94 1.19 -10.90 12.60
C ARG A 94 -0.27 -10.62 12.31
N LEU A 95 -0.53 -9.55 11.58
CA LEU A 95 -1.87 -9.21 11.11
C LEU A 95 -2.21 -9.89 9.78
N ALA A 96 -1.25 -9.92 8.86
CA ALA A 96 -1.43 -10.50 7.53
C ALA A 96 -0.10 -10.76 6.84
N VAL A 97 -0.11 -11.66 5.87
CA VAL A 97 0.91 -11.76 4.82
C VAL A 97 0.25 -11.34 3.52
N ILE A 98 0.80 -10.31 2.90
CA ILE A 98 0.25 -9.72 1.69
C ILE A 98 1.16 -9.96 0.49
N ARG A 99 0.60 -9.98 -0.71
CA ARG A 99 1.27 -10.35 -1.96
C ARG A 99 1.02 -9.32 -3.05
N GLN A 100 1.57 -9.57 -4.22
CA GLN A 100 1.35 -8.79 -5.43
C GLN A 100 -0.11 -8.34 -5.57
N GLY A 101 -0.30 -7.08 -5.95
CA GLY A 101 -1.61 -6.45 -6.12
C GLY A 101 -2.19 -5.82 -4.87
N ALA A 102 -1.61 -6.07 -3.69
CA ALA A 102 -2.07 -5.43 -2.45
C ALA A 102 -1.54 -4.00 -2.31
N ALA A 103 -2.37 -3.15 -1.69
CA ALA A 103 -1.98 -1.81 -1.27
C ALA A 103 -1.68 -1.79 0.24
N ILE A 104 -0.63 -1.05 0.64
CA ILE A 104 -0.23 -0.84 2.03
C ILE A 104 0.08 0.62 2.32
N GLY A 105 -0.12 1.03 3.57
CA GLY A 105 0.15 2.39 4.04
C GLY A 105 -0.87 3.43 3.57
N GLU A 106 -1.96 2.99 2.93
CA GLU A 106 -3.02 3.85 2.41
C GLU A 106 -3.79 4.57 3.53
N MET A 107 -3.97 3.95 4.70
CA MET A 107 -4.70 4.55 5.82
C MET A 107 -4.06 5.88 6.21
N SER A 108 -2.82 5.86 6.67
CA SER A 108 -2.08 7.07 7.08
C SER A 108 -1.94 8.10 5.96
N MET A 109 -1.85 7.65 4.71
CA MET A 109 -1.84 8.56 3.57
C MET A 109 -3.18 9.30 3.44
N LEU A 110 -4.31 8.65 3.72
CA LEU A 110 -5.66 9.22 3.59
C LEU A 110 -6.03 10.11 4.78
N ASP A 111 -5.86 9.60 6.02
CA ASP A 111 -6.31 10.27 7.24
C ASP A 111 -5.25 11.17 7.92
N GLY A 112 -3.96 10.98 7.58
CA GLY A 112 -2.85 11.72 8.19
C GLY A 112 -2.38 11.18 9.52
N GLU A 113 -2.96 10.08 10.00
CA GLU A 113 -2.58 9.43 11.24
C GLU A 113 -1.23 8.69 11.11
N LEU A 114 -0.65 8.32 12.23
CA LEU A 114 0.59 7.54 12.27
C LEU A 114 0.39 6.16 11.63
N ARG A 115 1.48 5.57 11.14
CA ARG A 115 1.46 4.22 10.57
C ARG A 115 0.88 3.22 11.55
N TYR A 116 -0.20 2.56 11.15
CA TYR A 116 -0.94 1.63 12.01
C TYR A 116 -0.15 0.36 12.33
N ALA A 117 0.66 -0.11 11.39
CA ALA A 117 1.39 -1.37 11.46
C ALA A 117 2.75 -1.27 10.77
N SER A 118 3.67 -2.18 11.10
CA SER A 118 4.93 -2.36 10.40
C SER A 118 4.76 -3.33 9.23
N CYS A 119 5.51 -3.10 8.14
CA CYS A 119 5.53 -3.94 6.95
C CYS A 119 6.99 -4.30 6.61
N VAL A 120 7.28 -5.60 6.53
CA VAL A 120 8.63 -6.13 6.30
C VAL A 120 8.62 -7.04 5.07
N ALA A 121 9.57 -6.86 4.17
CA ALA A 121 9.73 -7.72 3.00
C ALA A 121 10.13 -9.15 3.42
N LEU A 122 9.39 -10.16 2.98
CA LEU A 122 9.71 -11.58 3.20
C LEU A 122 10.61 -12.15 2.10
N ASP A 123 10.48 -11.62 0.90
CA ASP A 123 11.29 -11.92 -0.27
C ASP A 123 11.69 -10.63 -0.99
N GLU A 124 12.18 -10.70 -2.23
CA GLU A 124 12.44 -9.51 -3.03
C GLU A 124 11.10 -8.86 -3.42
N VAL A 125 10.95 -7.58 -3.07
CA VAL A 125 9.73 -6.79 -3.31
C VAL A 125 10.00 -5.68 -4.32
N GLU A 126 9.14 -5.55 -5.30
CA GLU A 126 8.97 -4.31 -6.06
C GLU A 126 7.63 -3.67 -5.69
N ALA A 127 7.63 -2.36 -5.48
CA ALA A 127 6.43 -1.60 -5.14
C ALA A 127 6.37 -0.26 -5.86
N GLY A 128 5.17 0.17 -6.23
CA GLY A 128 4.89 1.52 -6.69
C GLY A 128 4.51 2.40 -5.50
N VAL A 129 5.30 3.43 -5.21
CA VAL A 129 5.02 4.38 -4.12
C VAL A 129 4.24 5.57 -4.67
N LEU A 130 3.08 5.82 -4.09
CA LEU A 130 2.19 6.93 -4.46
C LEU A 130 2.03 7.87 -3.26
N THR A 131 2.44 9.13 -3.44
CA THR A 131 2.33 10.15 -2.39
C THR A 131 0.98 10.86 -2.45
N ARG A 132 0.53 11.44 -1.32
CA ARG A 132 -0.66 12.31 -1.29
C ARG A 132 -0.55 13.45 -2.30
N HIS A 133 0.63 14.04 -2.44
CA HIS A 133 0.89 15.10 -3.41
C HIS A 133 0.72 14.60 -4.86
N ALA A 134 1.25 13.41 -5.19
CA ALA A 134 1.09 12.82 -6.52
C ALA A 134 -0.38 12.52 -6.85
N ILE A 135 -1.17 12.10 -5.85
CA ILE A 135 -2.64 11.93 -6.02
C ILE A 135 -3.30 13.28 -6.33
N ALA A 136 -2.94 14.34 -5.61
CA ALA A 136 -3.50 15.68 -5.87
C ALA A 136 -3.16 16.17 -7.28
N GLN A 137 -1.92 15.98 -7.74
CA GLN A 137 -1.53 16.27 -9.13
C GLN A 137 -2.31 15.42 -10.13
N LEU A 138 -2.43 14.11 -9.89
CA LEU A 138 -3.18 13.20 -10.76
C LEU A 138 -4.65 13.63 -10.90
N ILE A 139 -5.29 14.12 -9.83
CA ILE A 139 -6.66 14.64 -9.87
C ILE A 139 -6.73 15.91 -10.74
N GLN A 140 -5.73 16.77 -10.70
CA GLN A 140 -5.69 18.01 -11.50
C GLN A 140 -5.42 17.74 -12.97
N GLU A 141 -4.46 16.86 -13.28
CA GLU A 141 -3.99 16.61 -14.65
C GLU A 141 -4.82 15.54 -15.37
N HIS A 142 -5.31 14.52 -14.61
CA HIS A 142 -6.08 13.38 -15.09
C HIS A 142 -7.28 13.09 -14.19
N PRO A 143 -8.30 13.98 -14.13
CA PRO A 143 -9.37 13.92 -13.13
C PRO A 143 -10.14 12.59 -13.13
N ALA A 144 -10.36 11.98 -14.28
CA ALA A 144 -11.03 10.67 -14.38
C ALA A 144 -10.23 9.55 -13.70
N VAL A 145 -8.89 9.53 -13.88
CA VAL A 145 -7.99 8.56 -13.26
C VAL A 145 -7.90 8.80 -11.76
N GLY A 146 -7.77 10.07 -11.35
CA GLY A 146 -7.73 10.45 -9.93
C GLY A 146 -9.03 10.09 -9.20
N ALA A 147 -10.19 10.38 -9.78
CA ALA A 147 -11.49 10.02 -9.22
C ALA A 147 -11.66 8.49 -9.09
N LYS A 148 -11.30 7.73 -10.14
CA LYS A 148 -11.33 6.27 -10.13
C LYS A 148 -10.43 5.71 -9.03
N LEU A 149 -9.22 6.23 -8.86
CA LEU A 149 -8.30 5.85 -7.79
C LEU A 149 -8.93 6.06 -6.41
N LEU A 150 -9.53 7.22 -6.14
CA LEU A 150 -10.18 7.51 -4.86
C LEU A 150 -11.35 6.57 -4.58
N VAL A 151 -12.18 6.28 -5.58
CA VAL A 151 -13.27 5.29 -5.44
C VAL A 151 -12.72 3.91 -5.09
N LYS A 152 -11.64 3.46 -5.77
CA LYS A 152 -11.01 2.17 -5.47
C LYS A 152 -10.39 2.13 -4.07
N LEU A 153 -9.74 3.21 -3.62
CA LEU A 153 -9.23 3.31 -2.25
C LEU A 153 -10.36 3.22 -1.22
N THR A 154 -11.48 3.90 -1.46
CA THR A 154 -12.67 3.84 -0.59
C THR A 154 -13.25 2.42 -0.54
N GLN A 155 -13.34 1.72 -1.68
CA GLN A 155 -13.80 0.33 -1.74
C GLN A 155 -12.86 -0.61 -0.95
N LEU A 156 -11.56 -0.45 -1.07
CA LEU A 156 -10.57 -1.21 -0.28
C LEU A 156 -10.74 -0.97 1.22
N MET A 157 -10.92 0.27 1.65
CA MET A 157 -11.15 0.59 3.07
C MET A 157 -12.46 -0.02 3.58
N ALA A 158 -13.54 0.07 2.82
CA ALA A 158 -14.82 -0.55 3.17
C ALA A 158 -14.70 -2.07 3.28
N GLN A 159 -13.95 -2.71 2.39
CA GLN A 159 -13.69 -4.16 2.44
C GLN A 159 -12.87 -4.55 3.68
N ARG A 160 -11.82 -3.79 4.01
CA ARG A 160 -11.02 -4.02 5.21
C ARG A 160 -11.84 -3.87 6.49
N LEU A 161 -12.67 -2.84 6.56
CA LEU A 161 -13.58 -2.64 7.70
C LEU A 161 -14.52 -3.83 7.88
N ARG A 162 -15.16 -4.31 6.81
CA ARG A 162 -16.03 -5.49 6.87
C ARG A 162 -15.26 -6.75 7.33
N ASN A 163 -14.06 -6.97 6.80
CA ASN A 163 -13.24 -8.12 7.18
C ASN A 163 -12.87 -8.07 8.66
N THR A 164 -12.42 -6.92 9.15
CA THR A 164 -12.06 -6.71 10.56
C THR A 164 -13.28 -6.87 11.48
N SER A 165 -14.44 -6.33 11.10
CA SER A 165 -15.69 -6.49 11.86
C SER A 165 -16.10 -7.96 11.95
N ASN A 166 -15.99 -8.70 10.85
CA ASN A 166 -16.31 -10.14 10.84
C ASN A 166 -15.33 -10.95 11.71
N GLN A 167 -14.04 -10.60 11.73
CA GLN A 167 -13.05 -11.22 12.59
C GLN A 167 -13.35 -10.94 14.07
N LEU A 168 -13.73 -9.71 14.40
CA LEU A 168 -14.10 -9.33 15.76
C LEU A 168 -15.34 -10.11 16.25
N VAL A 169 -16.37 -10.19 15.42
CA VAL A 169 -17.58 -10.99 15.76
C VAL A 169 -17.23 -12.44 16.02
N LYS A 170 -16.37 -13.06 15.18
CA LYS A 170 -15.92 -14.45 15.38
C LYS A 170 -15.14 -14.60 16.69
N ALA A 171 -14.25 -13.65 17.01
CA ALA A 171 -13.47 -13.68 18.25
C ALA A 171 -14.36 -13.57 19.49
N LEU A 172 -15.37 -12.69 19.47
CA LEU A 172 -16.34 -12.53 20.56
C LEU A 172 -17.24 -13.76 20.73
N ALA A 173 -17.66 -14.39 19.62
CA ALA A 173 -18.48 -15.60 19.66
C ALA A 173 -17.73 -16.85 20.14
N GLY A 174 -16.39 -16.86 19.99
CA GLY A 174 -15.53 -17.96 20.48
C GLY A 174 -14.99 -17.76 21.89
N ALA A 175 -15.25 -16.62 22.53
CA ALA A 175 -14.88 -16.39 23.92
C ALA A 175 -15.84 -17.16 24.83
N PRO A 176 -15.37 -17.97 25.83
CA PRO A 176 -16.25 -18.60 26.79
C PRO A 176 -17.00 -17.53 27.58
N PRO A 177 -18.28 -17.78 27.96
CA PRO A 177 -18.99 -16.86 28.85
C PRO A 177 -18.22 -16.76 30.17
N GLY A 178 -17.84 -15.54 30.55
CA GLY A 178 -17.15 -15.22 31.80
C GLY A 178 -18.01 -15.46 33.02
#